data_24719d4ca0d33d195903dddd8926d0eb
#
_entry.id   24719d4ca0d33d195903dddd8926d0eb
#
_cell.length_a   1.000
_cell.length_b   1.000
_cell.length_c   1.000
_cell.angle_alpha   90.00
_cell.angle_beta   90.00
_cell.angle_gamma   90.00
#
_symmetry.space_group_name_H-M   'P 1'
#
loop_
_entity.id
_entity.type
_entity.pdbx_description
1 polymer ?
#
loop_
_entity_poly.entity_id
_entity_poly.type
_entity_poly.pdbx_seq_one_letter_code
_entity_poly.pdbx_strand_id
1 'polypeptide(L)'
;VLLYTFTTANADTLCIGYHANNSTDTVDTVLEKNVTVTHSVNLLEDKHNGKLCKLRGVAPLHLGKCNIAGWILGNPDCESLSTARSWSYIVETSNSDNGTCYPGDFINYEELREQLSSVSSFERFEIFPKTSSWPNHDSNKGVTAACPYAGAKSFYKNLIWLVKKGNSYPKLNQTYINDKGKEVLVLWGIHHPSTTADQQSLYQNADAYVFVGTSRYSKKFKPEIATRPKVRDQEGRMNYYWTLVEPGDKITFEATGNLVVPRYAFTMERNAGSGIIISDTPAHDCNTTCQTPEGAINTSLPFQNVHPITIGKCPKYVKSTKLRLATGLRNVPSIQSRGLFGAIAGFIEGGWTGMVDGWYGYHHQNEQGSGYAADLKSTQNAIDKITNKVNSVIEKMNTQFTAVGKEFNHLEKRIENLNKKVDDGFLDIWTYNAELLVLLENERTLDYHDSNVKNLYEKVRNQLKNNAKEIGNGCFEFYHKCDNTCMESVKNGTYDYPKYSEEAKLNREKIDGVKLESTRIYQILAIYSTVASSLVLVVSLGAISFWMCSNGSLQCRICI
;
A
#
# COMPACT_ATOMS: atom_id res chain seq x y z
N VAL A 1 -29.78 -0.96 67.20
CA VAL A 1 -29.69 -0.19 65.97
C VAL A 1 -30.15 -1.08 64.85
N LEU A 2 -31.47 -1.05 64.58
CA LEU A 2 -32.05 -1.73 63.42
C LEU A 2 -31.63 -0.98 62.18
N LEU A 3 -30.70 -1.53 61.43
CA LEU A 3 -30.44 -1.17 60.04
C LEU A 3 -31.66 -1.65 59.25
N TYR A 4 -32.59 -0.75 58.99
CA TYR A 4 -33.52 -0.92 57.89
C TYR A 4 -32.71 -0.83 56.58
N THR A 5 -32.34 -2.00 56.08
CA THR A 5 -31.99 -2.12 54.69
C THR A 5 -33.26 -1.84 53.89
N PHE A 6 -33.44 -0.61 53.45
CA PHE A 6 -34.36 -0.33 52.38
C PHE A 6 -33.86 -1.04 51.13
N THR A 7 -34.39 -2.23 50.86
CA THR A 7 -34.39 -2.75 49.51
C THR A 7 -35.25 -1.77 48.69
N THR A 8 -34.61 -0.80 48.08
CA THR A 8 -35.22 -0.05 47.01
C THR A 8 -35.65 -1.08 45.98
N ALA A 9 -36.97 -1.23 45.78
CA ALA A 9 -37.50 -2.00 44.66
C ALA A 9 -36.74 -1.51 43.42
N ASN A 10 -36.02 -2.41 42.75
CA ASN A 10 -35.27 -2.04 41.55
C ASN A 10 -36.23 -1.41 40.55
N ALA A 11 -36.10 -0.11 40.32
CA ALA A 11 -36.86 0.54 39.29
C ALA A 11 -36.46 -0.04 37.94
N ASP A 12 -37.42 -0.14 37.03
CA ASP A 12 -37.13 -0.58 35.66
C ASP A 12 -36.20 0.43 34.98
N THR A 13 -35.16 -0.06 34.33
CA THR A 13 -34.15 0.78 33.69
C THR A 13 -33.93 0.40 32.26
N LEU A 14 -33.62 1.40 31.44
CA LEU A 14 -33.19 1.23 30.06
C LEU A 14 -31.92 2.05 29.86
N CYS A 15 -30.86 1.39 29.47
CA CYS A 15 -29.59 2.03 29.19
C CYS A 15 -29.30 1.98 27.68
N ILE A 16 -28.66 3.02 27.18
CA ILE A 16 -28.17 3.10 25.80
C ILE A 16 -26.66 2.94 25.83
N GLY A 17 -26.14 2.13 24.93
CA GLY A 17 -24.74 1.86 24.90
C GLY A 17 -24.25 1.38 23.53
N TYR A 18 -22.99 1.04 23.47
CA TYR A 18 -22.30 0.60 22.28
C TYR A 18 -21.47 -0.66 22.54
N HIS A 19 -21.17 -1.35 21.45
CA HIS A 19 -20.40 -2.59 21.49
C HIS A 19 -18.95 -2.35 21.95
N ALA A 20 -18.42 -3.29 22.72
CA ALA A 20 -17.00 -3.43 22.99
C ALA A 20 -16.61 -4.90 22.85
N ASN A 21 -15.37 -5.18 22.57
CA ASN A 21 -14.84 -6.54 22.42
C ASN A 21 -13.40 -6.63 22.96
N ASN A 22 -12.73 -7.74 22.66
CA ASN A 22 -11.36 -7.99 23.06
C ASN A 22 -10.32 -7.57 22.00
N SER A 23 -10.72 -6.81 20.99
CA SER A 23 -9.82 -6.33 19.94
C SER A 23 -8.71 -5.47 20.52
N THR A 24 -7.50 -5.67 20.00
CA THR A 24 -6.31 -4.87 20.30
C THR A 24 -5.90 -4.00 19.11
N ASP A 25 -6.70 -3.96 18.06
CA ASP A 25 -6.43 -3.14 16.87
C ASP A 25 -6.35 -1.67 17.26
N THR A 26 -5.29 -1.01 16.86
CA THR A 26 -5.09 0.41 17.10
C THR A 26 -5.07 1.20 15.81
N VAL A 27 -5.63 2.39 15.84
CA VAL A 27 -5.63 3.33 14.74
C VAL A 27 -5.15 4.70 15.24
N ASP A 28 -4.66 5.50 14.31
CA ASP A 28 -4.28 6.88 14.59
C ASP A 28 -5.35 7.81 14.00
N THR A 29 -5.62 8.90 14.71
CA THR A 29 -6.47 9.99 14.24
C THR A 29 -5.65 11.28 14.20
N VAL A 30 -6.25 12.36 13.72
CA VAL A 30 -5.58 13.66 13.70
C VAL A 30 -5.23 14.13 15.12
N LEU A 31 -6.12 13.91 16.08
CA LEU A 31 -5.98 14.41 17.45
C LEU A 31 -5.36 13.39 18.41
N GLU A 32 -5.44 12.11 18.11
CA GLU A 32 -5.01 11.04 19.01
C GLU A 32 -4.19 9.99 18.28
N LYS A 33 -3.29 9.30 19.00
CA LYS A 33 -2.49 8.19 18.48
C LYS A 33 -2.79 6.91 19.26
N ASN A 34 -2.69 5.77 18.57
CA ASN A 34 -2.88 4.44 19.15
C ASN A 34 -4.24 4.29 19.86
N VAL A 35 -5.29 4.71 19.20
CA VAL A 35 -6.66 4.52 19.68
C VAL A 35 -7.09 3.09 19.41
N THR A 36 -7.44 2.34 20.45
CA THR A 36 -7.96 0.98 20.28
C THR A 36 -9.39 1.03 19.76
N VAL A 37 -9.67 0.26 18.73
CA VAL A 37 -10.97 0.19 18.08
C VAL A 37 -11.48 -1.26 18.03
N THR A 38 -12.79 -1.43 17.95
CA THR A 38 -13.42 -2.76 17.90
C THR A 38 -13.17 -3.46 16.57
N HIS A 39 -13.18 -2.72 15.48
CA HIS A 39 -12.99 -3.23 14.13
C HIS A 39 -12.17 -2.23 13.31
N SER A 40 -11.35 -2.74 12.43
CA SER A 40 -10.54 -1.93 11.51
C SER A 40 -10.20 -2.72 10.26
N VAL A 41 -9.79 -2.01 9.22
CA VAL A 41 -9.32 -2.59 7.96
C VAL A 41 -7.89 -2.14 7.73
N ASN A 42 -7.00 -3.08 7.45
CA ASN A 42 -5.65 -2.76 7.02
C ASN A 42 -5.66 -2.40 5.53
N LEU A 43 -5.12 -1.25 5.17
CA LEU A 43 -5.02 -0.79 3.78
C LEU A 43 -3.64 -1.07 3.17
N LEU A 44 -2.68 -1.50 3.96
CA LEU A 44 -1.30 -1.66 3.57
C LEU A 44 -0.91 -3.13 3.50
N GLU A 45 -0.45 -3.57 2.35
CA GLU A 45 0.14 -4.89 2.18
C GLU A 45 1.65 -4.81 2.41
N ASP A 46 2.17 -5.55 3.36
CA ASP A 46 3.58 -5.61 3.71
C ASP A 46 4.21 -6.98 3.43
N LYS A 47 3.43 -7.93 2.93
CA LYS A 47 3.85 -9.31 2.70
C LYS A 47 3.96 -9.63 1.22
N HIS A 48 4.92 -10.47 0.89
CA HIS A 48 5.11 -11.06 -0.43
C HIS A 48 5.44 -12.55 -0.28
N ASN A 49 5.35 -13.30 -1.38
CA ASN A 49 5.61 -14.74 -1.32
C ASN A 49 7.08 -15.14 -1.50
N GLY A 50 7.98 -14.18 -1.76
CA GLY A 50 9.41 -14.43 -1.98
C GLY A 50 9.73 -15.18 -3.28
N LYS A 51 8.82 -15.18 -4.25
CA LYS A 51 8.94 -15.92 -5.51
C LYS A 51 8.64 -15.05 -6.71
N LEU A 52 9.29 -15.34 -7.84
CA LEU A 52 8.92 -14.77 -9.13
C LEU A 52 7.88 -15.68 -9.78
N CYS A 53 6.70 -15.14 -10.04
CA CYS A 53 5.55 -15.88 -10.54
C CYS A 53 5.21 -15.52 -11.98
N LYS A 54 4.34 -16.33 -12.60
CA LYS A 54 3.74 -15.98 -13.89
C LYS A 54 2.80 -14.79 -13.71
N LEU A 55 2.91 -13.82 -14.58
CA LEU A 55 2.01 -12.69 -14.63
C LEU A 55 0.96 -12.92 -15.71
N ARG A 56 -0.32 -12.85 -15.37
CA ARG A 56 -1.43 -13.14 -16.29
C ARG A 56 -1.32 -14.53 -16.97
N GLY A 57 -0.80 -15.51 -16.26
CA GLY A 57 -0.62 -16.86 -16.78
C GLY A 57 0.56 -17.04 -17.73
N VAL A 58 1.35 -16.01 -17.98
CA VAL A 58 2.53 -16.03 -18.86
C VAL A 58 3.81 -16.02 -18.02
N ALA A 59 4.71 -16.95 -18.30
CA ALA A 59 5.98 -17.06 -17.60
C ALA A 59 6.90 -15.88 -17.90
N PRO A 60 7.77 -15.47 -16.96
CA PRO A 60 8.79 -14.48 -17.24
C PRO A 60 9.92 -15.05 -18.12
N LEU A 61 10.63 -14.18 -18.81
CA LEU A 61 11.87 -14.50 -19.45
C LEU A 61 13.01 -14.32 -18.47
N HIS A 62 13.51 -15.41 -17.92
CA HIS A 62 14.64 -15.39 -16.99
C HIS A 62 15.96 -15.53 -17.76
N LEU A 63 16.77 -14.50 -17.75
CA LEU A 63 18.01 -14.47 -18.53
C LEU A 63 19.19 -15.16 -17.85
N GLY A 64 19.04 -15.58 -16.60
CA GLY A 64 20.11 -16.27 -15.88
C GLY A 64 21.37 -15.42 -15.73
N LYS A 65 22.48 -15.93 -16.23
CA LYS A 65 23.76 -15.22 -16.23
C LYS A 65 23.88 -14.14 -17.30
N CYS A 66 22.94 -14.10 -18.24
CA CYS A 66 22.94 -13.18 -19.38
C CYS A 66 22.14 -11.93 -19.06
N ASN A 67 22.50 -10.83 -19.71
CA ASN A 67 21.66 -9.64 -19.79
C ASN A 67 20.98 -9.56 -21.16
N ILE A 68 20.20 -8.51 -21.38
CA ILE A 68 19.47 -8.33 -22.64
C ILE A 68 20.44 -8.25 -23.83
N ALA A 69 21.58 -7.57 -23.68
CA ALA A 69 22.59 -7.47 -24.73
C ALA A 69 23.10 -8.86 -25.15
N GLY A 70 23.48 -9.69 -24.19
CA GLY A 70 23.94 -11.05 -24.47
C GLY A 70 22.88 -11.93 -25.10
N TRP A 71 21.66 -11.83 -24.64
CA TRP A 71 20.54 -12.58 -25.21
C TRP A 71 20.24 -12.16 -26.65
N ILE A 72 20.11 -10.86 -26.91
CA ILE A 72 19.68 -10.35 -28.22
C ILE A 72 20.76 -10.45 -29.28
N LEU A 73 22.03 -10.30 -28.90
CA LEU A 73 23.17 -10.50 -29.80
C LEU A 73 23.51 -11.98 -30.01
N GLY A 74 23.07 -12.84 -29.11
CA GLY A 74 23.40 -14.25 -29.16
C GLY A 74 24.78 -14.56 -28.63
N ASN A 75 25.18 -13.97 -27.50
CA ASN A 75 26.41 -14.37 -26.80
C ASN A 75 26.44 -15.89 -26.66
N PRO A 76 27.55 -16.56 -26.95
CA PRO A 76 27.63 -18.02 -26.88
C PRO A 76 27.17 -18.64 -25.55
N ASP A 77 27.39 -17.92 -24.43
CA ASP A 77 26.96 -18.36 -23.10
C ASP A 77 25.44 -18.23 -22.88
N CYS A 78 24.73 -17.61 -23.81
CA CYS A 78 23.28 -17.38 -23.74
C CYS A 78 22.48 -18.27 -24.70
N GLU A 79 23.07 -19.35 -25.21
CA GLU A 79 22.45 -20.19 -26.23
C GLU A 79 21.10 -20.79 -25.82
N SER A 80 20.92 -21.12 -24.56
CA SER A 80 19.68 -21.67 -24.03
C SER A 80 18.47 -20.73 -24.14
N LEU A 81 18.70 -19.43 -24.39
CA LEU A 81 17.66 -18.40 -24.48
C LEU A 81 17.14 -18.19 -25.91
N SER A 82 17.72 -18.84 -26.90
CA SER A 82 17.41 -18.64 -28.33
C SER A 82 16.00 -19.04 -28.74
N THR A 83 15.25 -19.77 -27.89
CA THR A 83 13.89 -20.26 -28.15
C THR A 83 12.78 -19.44 -27.48
N ALA A 84 13.11 -18.35 -26.83
CA ALA A 84 12.11 -17.50 -26.16
C ALA A 84 11.16 -16.87 -27.18
N ARG A 85 9.84 -17.00 -26.98
CA ARG A 85 8.80 -16.51 -27.91
C ARG A 85 7.86 -15.47 -27.32
N SER A 86 7.61 -15.55 -26.03
CA SER A 86 6.76 -14.62 -25.32
C SER A 86 7.14 -14.60 -23.85
N TRP A 87 6.88 -13.50 -23.20
CA TRP A 87 7.10 -13.34 -21.77
C TRP A 87 6.20 -12.26 -21.21
N SER A 88 5.91 -12.34 -19.94
CA SER A 88 5.15 -11.32 -19.23
C SER A 88 6.05 -10.19 -18.69
N TYR A 89 7.29 -10.51 -18.37
CA TYR A 89 8.34 -9.58 -17.97
C TYR A 89 9.71 -10.26 -18.12
N ILE A 90 10.77 -9.47 -18.08
CA ILE A 90 12.14 -9.97 -18.20
C ILE A 90 12.82 -9.90 -16.83
N VAL A 91 13.55 -10.94 -16.49
CA VAL A 91 14.32 -11.02 -15.24
C VAL A 91 15.81 -11.07 -15.53
N GLU A 92 16.56 -10.13 -14.98
CA GLU A 92 18.00 -10.13 -14.93
C GLU A 92 18.44 -10.32 -13.49
N THR A 93 19.48 -11.13 -13.24
CA THR A 93 20.07 -11.27 -11.92
C THR A 93 21.10 -10.19 -11.66
N SER A 94 21.51 -10.02 -10.39
CA SER A 94 22.58 -9.07 -10.03
C SER A 94 23.94 -9.45 -10.64
N ASN A 95 24.13 -10.71 -11.05
CA ASN A 95 25.34 -11.24 -11.67
C ASN A 95 25.20 -11.44 -13.19
N SER A 96 24.35 -10.66 -13.86
CA SER A 96 24.11 -10.73 -15.31
C SER A 96 25.28 -10.10 -16.09
N ASP A 97 26.42 -10.78 -16.12
CA ASP A 97 27.65 -10.25 -16.73
C ASP A 97 27.82 -10.63 -18.21
N ASN A 98 27.10 -11.65 -18.69
CA ASN A 98 27.23 -12.15 -20.05
C ASN A 98 26.41 -11.28 -21.02
N GLY A 99 26.99 -10.17 -21.43
CA GLY A 99 26.46 -9.25 -22.39
C GLY A 99 27.29 -9.21 -23.67
N THR A 100 27.87 -8.07 -23.97
CA THR A 100 28.81 -7.92 -25.09
C THR A 100 30.14 -8.58 -24.75
N CYS A 101 30.47 -9.67 -25.42
CA CYS A 101 31.74 -10.38 -25.21
C CYS A 101 32.90 -9.68 -25.91
N TYR A 102 32.70 -9.17 -27.14
CA TYR A 102 33.67 -8.28 -27.75
C TYR A 102 33.44 -6.86 -27.23
N PRO A 103 34.47 -6.20 -26.66
CA PRO A 103 34.26 -4.93 -25.99
C PRO A 103 33.81 -3.82 -26.94
N GLY A 104 32.97 -2.95 -26.49
CA GLY A 104 32.43 -1.83 -27.22
C GLY A 104 31.16 -1.30 -26.60
N ASP A 105 30.58 -0.29 -27.24
CA ASP A 105 29.36 0.36 -26.77
C ASP A 105 28.14 -0.22 -27.49
N PHE A 106 27.08 -0.43 -26.75
CA PHE A 106 25.79 -0.78 -27.31
C PHE A 106 24.93 0.51 -27.38
N ILE A 107 24.74 1.03 -28.56
CA ILE A 107 24.10 2.35 -28.78
C ILE A 107 22.59 2.23 -28.60
N ASN A 108 22.00 3.16 -27.86
CA ASN A 108 20.57 3.17 -27.50
C ASN A 108 20.12 1.89 -26.79
N TYR A 109 20.99 1.33 -25.97
CA TYR A 109 20.73 0.07 -25.29
C TYR A 109 19.54 0.17 -24.33
N GLU A 110 19.44 1.23 -23.58
CA GLU A 110 18.38 1.46 -22.61
C GLU A 110 17.01 1.55 -23.30
N GLU A 111 16.95 2.21 -24.46
CA GLU A 111 15.74 2.28 -25.27
C GLU A 111 15.36 0.89 -25.81
N LEU A 112 16.33 0.09 -26.25
CA LEU A 112 16.08 -1.28 -26.69
C LEU A 112 15.53 -2.13 -25.54
N ARG A 113 16.05 -1.98 -24.33
CA ARG A 113 15.53 -2.65 -23.12
C ARG A 113 14.05 -2.33 -22.91
N GLU A 114 13.67 -1.07 -23.02
CA GLU A 114 12.25 -0.65 -22.90
C GLU A 114 11.40 -1.26 -24.02
N GLN A 115 11.87 -1.26 -25.24
CA GLN A 115 11.14 -1.85 -26.38
C GLN A 115 10.89 -3.34 -26.18
N LEU A 116 11.87 -4.08 -25.67
CA LEU A 116 11.77 -5.52 -25.45
C LEU A 116 10.95 -5.88 -24.19
N SER A 117 10.83 -4.98 -23.25
CA SER A 117 10.12 -5.26 -22.00
C SER A 117 8.62 -5.48 -22.19
N SER A 118 8.03 -4.94 -23.26
CA SER A 118 6.59 -4.94 -23.52
C SER A 118 6.20 -5.73 -24.78
N VAL A 119 6.78 -6.90 -24.97
CA VAL A 119 6.57 -7.72 -26.17
C VAL A 119 5.63 -8.89 -25.89
N SER A 120 4.57 -9.01 -26.68
CA SER A 120 3.60 -10.12 -26.59
C SER A 120 3.94 -11.28 -27.54
N SER A 121 4.64 -11.02 -28.63
CA SER A 121 5.07 -12.02 -29.59
C SER A 121 6.47 -11.66 -30.08
N PHE A 122 7.34 -12.67 -30.07
CA PHE A 122 8.75 -12.49 -30.43
C PHE A 122 9.23 -13.77 -31.12
N GLU A 123 9.72 -13.63 -32.35
CA GLU A 123 10.24 -14.74 -33.14
C GLU A 123 11.55 -14.38 -33.81
N ARG A 124 12.53 -15.27 -33.69
CA ARG A 124 13.79 -15.15 -34.41
C ARG A 124 13.69 -15.80 -35.79
N PHE A 125 14.17 -15.13 -36.81
CA PHE A 125 14.28 -15.67 -38.16
C PHE A 125 15.61 -15.27 -38.78
N GLU A 126 16.08 -16.05 -39.77
CA GLU A 126 17.33 -15.78 -40.47
C GLU A 126 17.09 -14.73 -41.55
N ILE A 127 17.53 -13.49 -41.28
CA ILE A 127 17.31 -12.35 -42.18
C ILE A 127 18.22 -12.41 -43.41
N PHE A 128 19.48 -12.74 -43.19
CA PHE A 128 20.46 -12.97 -44.27
C PHE A 128 21.10 -14.34 -44.07
N PRO A 129 20.66 -15.37 -44.80
CA PRO A 129 21.21 -16.70 -44.71
C PRO A 129 22.72 -16.70 -44.89
N LYS A 130 23.42 -17.32 -43.91
CA LYS A 130 24.89 -17.32 -43.90
C LYS A 130 25.49 -17.97 -45.15
N THR A 131 24.84 -19.04 -45.63
CA THR A 131 25.38 -19.85 -46.73
C THR A 131 25.20 -19.21 -48.11
N SER A 132 24.26 -18.30 -48.30
CA SER A 132 23.86 -17.79 -49.62
C SER A 132 24.00 -16.26 -49.75
N SER A 133 24.05 -15.50 -48.66
CA SER A 133 24.01 -14.04 -48.72
C SER A 133 25.35 -13.40 -49.00
N TRP A 134 26.45 -14.09 -48.68
CA TRP A 134 27.80 -13.52 -48.66
C TRP A 134 28.77 -14.31 -49.54
N PRO A 135 28.57 -14.39 -50.87
CA PRO A 135 29.43 -15.24 -51.71
C PRO A 135 30.83 -14.64 -51.92
N ASN A 136 30.98 -13.31 -51.80
CA ASN A 136 32.23 -12.58 -52.07
C ASN A 136 32.99 -12.18 -50.80
N HIS A 137 32.51 -12.64 -49.61
CA HIS A 137 33.10 -12.33 -48.31
C HIS A 137 33.24 -13.60 -47.50
N ASP A 138 34.22 -13.63 -46.59
CA ASP A 138 34.42 -14.76 -45.70
C ASP A 138 33.53 -14.62 -44.48
N SER A 139 32.60 -15.54 -44.29
CA SER A 139 31.65 -15.56 -43.17
C SER A 139 32.04 -16.54 -42.06
N ASN A 140 33.18 -17.23 -42.20
CA ASN A 140 33.60 -18.28 -41.24
C ASN A 140 34.82 -17.88 -40.39
N LYS A 141 35.64 -16.95 -40.80
CA LYS A 141 36.85 -16.52 -40.11
C LYS A 141 36.63 -15.44 -39.05
N GLY A 142 35.45 -14.89 -38.97
CA GLY A 142 35.09 -13.87 -37.95
C GLY A 142 34.82 -14.48 -36.60
N VAL A 143 35.83 -14.97 -35.96
CA VAL A 143 35.76 -15.54 -34.60
C VAL A 143 36.79 -14.87 -33.70
N THR A 144 36.55 -14.81 -32.43
CA THR A 144 37.43 -14.16 -31.47
C THR A 144 37.55 -14.95 -30.16
N ALA A 145 38.70 -14.83 -29.52
CA ALA A 145 38.94 -15.38 -28.20
C ALA A 145 38.15 -14.65 -27.09
N ALA A 146 37.64 -13.44 -27.39
CA ALA A 146 36.78 -12.68 -26.46
C ALA A 146 35.39 -13.30 -26.29
N CYS A 147 34.93 -14.07 -27.30
CA CYS A 147 33.64 -14.77 -27.29
C CYS A 147 33.82 -16.29 -27.34
N PRO A 148 34.43 -16.94 -26.33
CA PRO A 148 34.71 -18.37 -26.39
C PRO A 148 33.43 -19.19 -26.26
N TYR A 149 33.38 -20.32 -26.96
CA TYR A 149 32.35 -21.34 -26.83
C TYR A 149 33.01 -22.71 -26.80
N ALA A 150 32.78 -23.49 -25.75
CA ALA A 150 33.39 -24.81 -25.54
C ALA A 150 34.91 -24.81 -25.65
N GLY A 151 35.57 -23.75 -25.17
CA GLY A 151 37.02 -23.60 -25.19
C GLY A 151 37.61 -23.13 -26.51
N ALA A 152 36.82 -22.94 -27.53
CA ALA A 152 37.24 -22.45 -28.86
C ALA A 152 36.82 -21.02 -29.11
N LYS A 153 37.53 -20.31 -29.96
CA LYS A 153 37.14 -19.00 -30.45
C LYS A 153 35.76 -19.08 -31.14
N SER A 154 34.88 -18.15 -30.83
CA SER A 154 33.56 -18.11 -31.41
C SER A 154 33.12 -16.63 -31.60
N PHE A 155 31.87 -16.42 -31.91
CA PHE A 155 31.28 -15.10 -32.06
C PHE A 155 29.80 -15.15 -31.68
N TYR A 156 29.13 -14.03 -31.72
CA TYR A 156 27.68 -13.95 -31.49
C TYR A 156 26.90 -14.82 -32.46
N LYS A 157 25.94 -15.57 -31.98
CA LYS A 157 25.11 -16.46 -32.81
C LYS A 157 24.21 -15.72 -33.78
N ASN A 158 23.82 -14.51 -33.45
CA ASN A 158 22.88 -13.71 -34.26
C ASN A 158 23.56 -12.76 -35.22
N LEU A 159 24.87 -12.65 -35.18
CA LEU A 159 25.67 -11.79 -36.06
C LEU A 159 26.73 -12.62 -36.80
N ILE A 160 27.15 -12.10 -37.94
CA ILE A 160 28.27 -12.64 -38.71
C ILE A 160 29.33 -11.54 -38.88
N TRP A 161 30.55 -11.82 -38.48
CA TRP A 161 31.68 -10.94 -38.73
C TRP A 161 32.28 -11.25 -40.11
N LEU A 162 31.91 -10.45 -41.08
CA LEU A 162 32.43 -10.60 -42.44
C LEU A 162 33.84 -10.00 -42.53
N VAL A 163 34.75 -10.79 -43.07
CA VAL A 163 36.11 -10.35 -43.39
C VAL A 163 36.41 -10.56 -44.86
N LYS A 164 37.54 -10.06 -45.36
CA LYS A 164 37.93 -10.21 -46.73
C LYS A 164 38.04 -11.69 -47.13
N LYS A 165 37.65 -11.98 -48.37
CA LYS A 165 37.85 -13.27 -49.01
C LYS A 165 39.08 -13.20 -49.93
N GLY A 166 40.11 -13.99 -49.63
CA GLY A 166 41.41 -13.79 -50.26
C GLY A 166 41.99 -12.43 -49.89
N ASN A 167 42.29 -11.58 -50.84
CA ASN A 167 42.81 -10.24 -50.64
C ASN A 167 41.85 -9.15 -51.07
N SER A 168 40.56 -9.42 -51.17
CA SER A 168 39.57 -8.44 -51.61
C SER A 168 38.36 -8.43 -50.69
N TYR A 169 37.88 -7.21 -50.47
CA TYR A 169 36.60 -6.97 -49.81
C TYR A 169 35.78 -6.06 -50.76
N PRO A 170 35.03 -6.67 -51.69
CA PRO A 170 34.22 -5.88 -52.59
C PRO A 170 33.09 -5.20 -51.87
N LYS A 171 32.56 -4.13 -52.43
CA LYS A 171 31.44 -3.39 -51.85
C LYS A 171 30.25 -4.33 -51.60
N LEU A 172 29.85 -4.40 -50.37
CA LEU A 172 28.69 -5.16 -49.92
C LEU A 172 27.44 -4.29 -50.11
N ASN A 173 26.39 -4.85 -50.67
CA ASN A 173 25.08 -4.19 -50.77
C ASN A 173 23.99 -5.24 -50.67
N GLN A 174 23.28 -5.25 -49.55
CA GLN A 174 22.19 -6.17 -49.28
C GLN A 174 20.98 -5.42 -48.77
N THR A 175 19.81 -5.84 -49.21
CA THR A 175 18.52 -5.26 -48.81
C THR A 175 17.60 -6.35 -48.35
N TYR A 176 16.92 -6.10 -47.24
CA TYR A 176 15.83 -6.94 -46.72
C TYR A 176 14.54 -6.15 -46.74
N ILE A 177 13.48 -6.74 -47.28
CA ILE A 177 12.14 -6.16 -47.31
C ILE A 177 11.32 -6.85 -46.22
N ASN A 178 10.74 -6.07 -45.32
CA ASN A 178 9.91 -6.63 -44.24
C ASN A 178 8.53 -7.03 -44.77
N ASP A 179 8.35 -8.31 -45.02
CA ASP A 179 7.12 -8.93 -45.46
C ASP A 179 6.41 -9.73 -44.35
N LYS A 180 6.86 -9.58 -43.10
CA LYS A 180 6.37 -10.36 -41.95
C LYS A 180 5.04 -9.85 -41.37
N GLY A 181 4.58 -8.67 -41.76
CA GLY A 181 3.38 -8.05 -41.21
C GLY A 181 3.52 -7.51 -39.79
N LYS A 182 4.73 -7.54 -39.25
CA LYS A 182 5.08 -7.08 -37.90
C LYS A 182 6.36 -6.25 -37.96
N GLU A 183 6.63 -5.48 -36.91
CA GLU A 183 7.93 -4.83 -36.78
C GLU A 183 9.06 -5.87 -36.70
N VAL A 184 10.16 -5.58 -37.32
CA VAL A 184 11.37 -6.43 -37.30
C VAL A 184 12.48 -5.67 -36.62
N LEU A 185 13.06 -6.25 -35.58
CA LEU A 185 14.24 -5.73 -34.90
C LEU A 185 15.48 -6.27 -35.60
N VAL A 186 16.31 -5.36 -36.09
CA VAL A 186 17.56 -5.68 -36.78
C VAL A 186 18.72 -5.07 -35.99
N LEU A 187 19.74 -5.89 -35.71
CA LEU A 187 20.94 -5.47 -35.01
C LEU A 187 22.17 -5.71 -35.89
N TRP A 188 23.14 -4.84 -35.82
CA TRP A 188 24.42 -4.96 -36.53
C TRP A 188 25.53 -4.39 -35.66
N GLY A 189 26.76 -4.63 -36.07
CA GLY A 189 27.94 -4.10 -35.39
C GLY A 189 28.87 -3.37 -36.36
N ILE A 190 29.63 -2.44 -35.83
CA ILE A 190 30.72 -1.76 -36.52
C ILE A 190 32.02 -2.05 -35.78
N HIS A 191 32.98 -2.64 -36.47
CA HIS A 191 34.26 -2.97 -35.88
C HIS A 191 35.24 -1.80 -36.04
N HIS A 192 35.90 -1.44 -34.96
CA HIS A 192 36.94 -0.43 -34.88
C HIS A 192 38.26 -1.12 -34.53
N PRO A 193 39.14 -1.38 -35.52
CA PRO A 193 40.43 -2.05 -35.27
C PRO A 193 41.36 -1.20 -34.42
N SER A 194 42.33 -1.85 -33.78
CA SER A 194 43.32 -1.15 -32.98
C SER A 194 44.47 -0.55 -33.80
N THR A 195 44.74 -1.12 -34.95
CA THR A 195 45.84 -0.69 -35.83
C THR A 195 45.43 -0.68 -37.28
N THR A 196 46.17 0.09 -38.13
CA THR A 196 45.97 0.11 -39.59
C THR A 196 46.33 -1.24 -40.22
N ALA A 197 47.26 -1.98 -39.62
CA ALA A 197 47.62 -3.33 -40.06
C ALA A 197 46.44 -4.30 -39.87
N ASP A 198 45.72 -4.21 -38.75
CA ASP A 198 44.52 -5.01 -38.50
C ASP A 198 43.39 -4.65 -39.47
N GLN A 199 43.20 -3.38 -39.77
CA GLN A 199 42.26 -2.93 -40.78
C GLN A 199 42.55 -3.58 -42.13
N GLN A 200 43.79 -3.57 -42.57
CA GLN A 200 44.17 -4.16 -43.83
C GLN A 200 44.10 -5.69 -43.83
N SER A 201 44.49 -6.32 -42.74
CA SER A 201 44.44 -7.80 -42.62
C SER A 201 43.01 -8.34 -42.59
N LEU A 202 42.04 -7.59 -42.09
CA LEU A 202 40.67 -8.03 -42.01
C LEU A 202 39.82 -7.60 -43.20
N TYR A 203 39.99 -6.36 -43.71
CA TYR A 203 39.09 -5.78 -44.66
C TYR A 203 39.76 -5.29 -45.94
N GLN A 204 41.06 -5.26 -46.05
CA GLN A 204 41.87 -4.79 -47.15
C GLN A 204 41.75 -3.26 -47.36
N ASN A 205 40.55 -2.69 -47.32
CA ASN A 205 40.32 -1.27 -47.57
C ASN A 205 40.70 -0.42 -46.35
N ALA A 206 41.66 0.50 -46.55
CA ALA A 206 42.12 1.41 -45.50
C ALA A 206 41.12 2.50 -45.12
N ASP A 207 40.33 2.95 -46.12
CA ASP A 207 39.28 3.96 -45.94
C ASP A 207 37.90 3.33 -46.21
N ALA A 208 37.45 2.55 -45.24
CA ALA A 208 36.17 1.85 -45.32
C ALA A 208 35.03 2.68 -44.73
N TYR A 209 33.85 2.43 -45.21
CA TYR A 209 32.62 2.99 -44.63
C TYR A 209 31.52 1.93 -44.53
N VAL A 210 30.52 2.22 -43.71
CA VAL A 210 29.30 1.44 -43.61
C VAL A 210 28.11 2.39 -43.68
N PHE A 211 27.13 2.04 -44.48
CA PHE A 211 25.85 2.75 -44.55
C PHE A 211 24.71 1.78 -44.22
N VAL A 212 23.83 2.19 -43.34
CA VAL A 212 22.60 1.44 -42.99
C VAL A 212 21.43 2.41 -43.09
N GLY A 213 20.40 2.03 -43.83
CA GLY A 213 19.25 2.88 -44.03
C GLY A 213 17.93 2.13 -44.17
N THR A 214 16.91 2.73 -43.58
CA THR A 214 15.48 2.43 -43.79
C THR A 214 14.80 3.73 -44.24
N SER A 215 13.50 3.75 -44.44
CA SER A 215 12.77 4.98 -44.77
C SER A 215 12.85 6.04 -43.67
N ARG A 216 13.01 5.62 -42.39
CA ARG A 216 13.08 6.52 -41.21
C ARG A 216 14.45 6.61 -40.56
N TYR A 217 15.32 5.67 -40.82
CA TYR A 217 16.66 5.60 -40.24
C TYR A 217 17.68 5.67 -41.35
N SER A 218 18.71 6.50 -41.19
CA SER A 218 19.81 6.59 -42.14
C SER A 218 21.06 7.01 -41.40
N LYS A 219 22.11 6.20 -41.47
CA LYS A 219 23.37 6.52 -40.81
C LYS A 219 24.57 5.96 -41.59
N LYS A 220 25.58 6.77 -41.76
CA LYS A 220 26.88 6.41 -42.33
C LYS A 220 27.91 6.31 -41.21
N PHE A 221 28.61 5.18 -41.12
CA PHE A 221 29.62 4.90 -40.11
C PHE A 221 30.98 4.89 -40.76
N LYS A 222 31.98 5.45 -40.07
CA LYS A 222 33.38 5.31 -40.41
C LYS A 222 34.14 4.71 -39.26
N PRO A 223 34.97 3.69 -39.47
CA PRO A 223 35.74 3.08 -38.38
C PRO A 223 36.80 4.07 -37.87
N GLU A 224 36.98 4.09 -36.59
CA GLU A 224 38.01 4.85 -35.87
C GLU A 224 39.11 3.87 -35.42
N ILE A 225 40.26 3.97 -36.09
CA ILE A 225 41.40 3.10 -35.75
C ILE A 225 42.22 3.75 -34.65
N ALA A 226 42.23 3.12 -33.49
CA ALA A 226 43.00 3.58 -32.34
C ALA A 226 43.29 2.40 -31.40
N THR A 227 44.48 2.42 -30.80
CA THR A 227 44.84 1.45 -29.77
C THR A 227 44.17 1.86 -28.45
N ARG A 228 43.31 1.01 -27.95
CA ARG A 228 42.55 1.25 -26.73
C ARG A 228 43.07 0.34 -25.59
N PRO A 229 42.75 0.66 -24.31
CA PRO A 229 43.06 -0.23 -23.21
C PRO A 229 42.48 -1.62 -23.44
N LYS A 230 43.26 -2.67 -23.10
CA LYS A 230 42.79 -4.04 -23.27
C LYS A 230 41.61 -4.37 -22.39
N VAL A 231 40.53 -4.81 -23.01
CA VAL A 231 39.37 -5.40 -22.37
C VAL A 231 39.17 -6.77 -23.01
N ARG A 232 39.16 -7.84 -22.22
CA ARG A 232 39.10 -9.23 -22.67
C ARG A 232 40.20 -9.54 -23.72
N ASP A 233 41.42 -9.01 -23.50
CA ASP A 233 42.58 -9.09 -24.38
C ASP A 233 42.38 -8.44 -25.77
N GLN A 234 41.39 -7.61 -25.92
CA GLN A 234 41.11 -6.87 -27.16
C GLN A 234 41.43 -5.38 -27.03
N GLU A 235 42.24 -4.84 -27.94
CA GLU A 235 42.55 -3.43 -28.07
C GLU A 235 41.61 -2.72 -29.05
N GLY A 236 40.95 -3.48 -29.93
CA GLY A 236 39.88 -2.99 -30.80
C GLY A 236 38.56 -2.89 -30.08
N ARG A 237 37.58 -2.30 -30.72
CA ARG A 237 36.22 -2.16 -30.20
C ARG A 237 35.20 -2.49 -31.27
N MET A 238 34.03 -2.86 -30.85
CA MET A 238 32.87 -3.11 -31.71
C MET A 238 31.66 -2.40 -31.10
N ASN A 239 31.08 -1.47 -31.87
CA ASN A 239 29.87 -0.81 -31.46
C ASN A 239 28.66 -1.51 -32.06
N TYR A 240 27.61 -1.67 -31.25
CA TYR A 240 26.40 -2.36 -31.65
C TYR A 240 25.28 -1.36 -31.82
N TYR A 241 24.50 -1.54 -32.89
CA TYR A 241 23.39 -0.68 -33.27
C TYR A 241 22.15 -1.51 -33.56
N TRP A 242 21.02 -0.88 -33.49
CA TRP A 242 19.76 -1.52 -33.80
C TRP A 242 18.75 -0.54 -34.36
N THR A 243 17.78 -1.05 -35.09
CA THR A 243 16.63 -0.29 -35.55
C THR A 243 15.44 -1.19 -35.72
N LEU A 244 14.24 -0.61 -35.74
CA LEU A 244 13.00 -1.29 -36.03
C LEU A 244 12.59 -1.01 -37.46
N VAL A 245 12.33 -2.08 -38.21
CA VAL A 245 11.87 -1.99 -39.60
C VAL A 245 10.36 -2.20 -39.60
N GLU A 246 9.61 -1.21 -40.04
CA GLU A 246 8.16 -1.27 -40.12
C GLU A 246 7.69 -2.30 -41.17
N PRO A 247 6.46 -2.86 -41.02
CA PRO A 247 5.92 -3.72 -42.08
C PRO A 247 5.89 -3.00 -43.44
N GLY A 248 6.38 -3.68 -44.46
CA GLY A 248 6.46 -3.12 -45.82
C GLY A 248 7.66 -2.24 -46.10
N ASP A 249 8.41 -1.87 -45.08
CA ASP A 249 9.65 -1.09 -45.24
C ASP A 249 10.85 -2.02 -45.51
N LYS A 250 11.96 -1.46 -45.91
CA LYS A 250 13.19 -2.17 -46.23
C LYS A 250 14.37 -1.61 -45.45
N ILE A 251 15.34 -2.47 -45.15
CA ILE A 251 16.63 -2.08 -44.59
C ILE A 251 17.73 -2.44 -45.57
N THR A 252 18.61 -1.47 -45.86
CA THR A 252 19.72 -1.63 -46.79
C THR A 252 21.05 -1.49 -46.05
N PHE A 253 21.95 -2.43 -46.29
CA PHE A 253 23.31 -2.40 -45.81
C PHE A 253 24.29 -2.21 -46.94
N GLU A 254 25.13 -1.18 -46.86
CA GLU A 254 26.26 -0.97 -47.75
C GLU A 254 27.54 -0.89 -46.94
N ALA A 255 28.57 -1.55 -47.36
CA ALA A 255 29.86 -1.51 -46.66
C ALA A 255 31.03 -1.85 -47.56
N THR A 256 32.16 -1.20 -47.31
CA THR A 256 33.47 -1.53 -47.90
C THR A 256 34.42 -2.15 -46.89
N GLY A 257 33.96 -2.39 -45.67
CA GLY A 257 34.67 -3.04 -44.60
C GLY A 257 34.01 -2.76 -43.26
N ASN A 258 34.49 -3.40 -42.22
CA ASN A 258 34.17 -3.13 -40.81
C ASN A 258 32.71 -3.40 -40.38
N LEU A 259 31.90 -3.98 -41.25
CA LEU A 259 30.50 -4.30 -40.90
C LEU A 259 30.38 -5.72 -40.34
N VAL A 260 29.75 -5.82 -39.19
CA VAL A 260 29.26 -7.08 -38.65
C VAL A 260 27.77 -7.18 -38.97
N VAL A 261 27.45 -8.10 -39.86
CA VAL A 261 26.10 -8.19 -40.45
C VAL A 261 25.15 -8.99 -39.58
N PRO A 262 23.86 -8.70 -39.59
CA PRO A 262 22.87 -9.54 -38.92
C PRO A 262 22.72 -10.86 -39.66
N ARG A 263 22.74 -11.97 -38.91
CA ARG A 263 22.33 -13.31 -39.38
C ARG A 263 20.88 -13.55 -39.07
N TYR A 264 20.49 -13.25 -37.83
CA TYR A 264 19.13 -13.38 -37.37
C TYR A 264 18.57 -12.02 -36.99
N ALA A 265 17.29 -11.83 -37.25
CA ALA A 265 16.50 -10.71 -36.79
C ALA A 265 15.28 -11.23 -36.05
N PHE A 266 14.49 -10.33 -35.48
CA PHE A 266 13.37 -10.71 -34.64
C PHE A 266 12.10 -9.98 -35.06
N THR A 267 11.02 -10.74 -35.25
CA THR A 267 9.70 -10.14 -35.37
C THR A 267 9.14 -9.88 -33.97
N MET A 268 8.49 -8.75 -33.80
CA MET A 268 7.95 -8.40 -32.49
C MET A 268 6.62 -7.67 -32.58
N GLU A 269 5.75 -7.97 -31.63
CA GLU A 269 4.54 -7.22 -31.33
C GLU A 269 4.61 -6.73 -29.90
N ARG A 270 4.25 -5.48 -29.67
CA ARG A 270 4.27 -4.91 -28.33
C ARG A 270 2.92 -5.02 -27.66
N ASN A 271 2.95 -5.16 -26.33
CA ASN A 271 1.78 -5.03 -25.48
C ASN A 271 2.02 -3.95 -24.42
N ALA A 272 0.95 -3.53 -23.73
CA ALA A 272 1.08 -2.65 -22.58
C ALA A 272 1.33 -3.47 -21.31
N GLY A 273 2.09 -2.93 -20.35
CA GLY A 273 2.12 -3.41 -18.99
C GLY A 273 3.15 -4.49 -18.65
N SER A 274 4.29 -4.53 -19.35
CA SER A 274 5.44 -5.35 -18.96
C SER A 274 6.57 -4.49 -18.40
N GLY A 275 7.68 -5.13 -18.00
CA GLY A 275 8.85 -4.44 -17.50
C GLY A 275 10.03 -5.38 -17.33
N ILE A 276 11.12 -4.85 -16.79
CA ILE A 276 12.33 -5.60 -16.48
C ILE A 276 12.57 -5.55 -14.98
N ILE A 277 12.76 -6.71 -14.38
CA ILE A 277 13.07 -6.85 -12.95
C ILE A 277 14.52 -7.29 -12.81
N ILE A 278 15.26 -6.61 -11.94
CA ILE A 278 16.58 -7.05 -11.51
C ILE A 278 16.41 -7.73 -10.15
N SER A 279 16.54 -9.05 -10.13
CA SER A 279 16.25 -9.85 -8.92
C SER A 279 17.01 -11.17 -8.93
N ASP A 280 17.48 -11.57 -7.76
CA ASP A 280 18.06 -12.90 -7.51
C ASP A 280 17.05 -13.89 -6.93
N THR A 281 15.79 -13.48 -6.80
CA THR A 281 14.70 -14.29 -6.26
C THR A 281 14.42 -15.48 -7.21
N PRO A 282 14.19 -16.69 -6.68
CA PRO A 282 13.92 -17.84 -7.54
C PRO A 282 12.55 -17.76 -8.19
N ALA A 283 12.49 -18.23 -9.45
CA ALA A 283 11.24 -18.33 -10.19
C ALA A 283 10.54 -19.66 -9.87
N HIS A 284 9.22 -19.60 -9.71
CA HIS A 284 8.38 -20.75 -9.43
C HIS A 284 7.14 -20.75 -10.34
N ASP A 285 6.47 -21.89 -10.42
CA ASP A 285 5.21 -22.05 -11.15
C ASP A 285 4.03 -21.58 -10.27
N CYS A 286 3.92 -20.29 -10.13
CA CYS A 286 2.82 -19.61 -9.41
C CYS A 286 2.24 -18.53 -10.31
N ASN A 287 1.04 -18.06 -10.01
CA ASN A 287 0.38 -16.98 -10.74
C ASN A 287 0.21 -15.77 -9.84
N THR A 288 0.36 -14.59 -10.43
CA THR A 288 0.14 -13.33 -9.73
C THR A 288 -0.40 -12.26 -10.67
N THR A 289 -0.99 -11.24 -10.11
CA THR A 289 -1.36 -10.01 -10.82
C THR A 289 -0.38 -8.88 -10.56
N CYS A 290 0.47 -9.03 -9.55
CA CYS A 290 1.45 -8.02 -9.16
C CYS A 290 2.78 -8.69 -8.80
N GLN A 291 3.85 -8.26 -9.45
CA GLN A 291 5.19 -8.79 -9.21
C GLN A 291 6.14 -7.68 -8.79
N THR A 292 6.93 -7.93 -7.76
CA THR A 292 8.04 -7.08 -7.33
C THR A 292 9.36 -7.86 -7.42
N PRO A 293 10.52 -7.19 -7.41
CA PRO A 293 11.81 -7.88 -7.38
C PRO A 293 12.01 -8.80 -6.17
N GLU A 294 11.33 -8.54 -5.07
CA GLU A 294 11.43 -9.36 -3.84
C GLU A 294 10.46 -10.52 -3.82
N GLY A 295 9.34 -10.41 -4.49
CA GLY A 295 8.32 -11.44 -4.54
C GLY A 295 7.01 -10.95 -5.13
N ALA A 296 6.04 -11.85 -5.28
CA ALA A 296 4.72 -11.53 -5.75
C ALA A 296 3.84 -11.03 -4.61
N ILE A 297 3.01 -10.05 -4.91
CA ILE A 297 2.00 -9.52 -4.01
C ILE A 297 0.63 -9.99 -4.53
N ASN A 298 -0.11 -10.70 -3.67
CA ASN A 298 -1.46 -11.12 -3.98
C ASN A 298 -2.41 -10.49 -2.95
N THR A 299 -3.01 -9.36 -3.32
CA THR A 299 -3.85 -8.59 -2.42
C THR A 299 -4.88 -7.76 -3.18
N SER A 300 -5.98 -7.45 -2.50
CA SER A 300 -6.95 -6.44 -2.93
C SER A 300 -6.75 -5.08 -2.26
N LEU A 301 -5.75 -4.96 -1.38
CA LEU A 301 -5.46 -3.73 -0.65
C LEU A 301 -4.91 -2.63 -1.59
N PRO A 302 -5.21 -1.36 -1.32
CA PRO A 302 -4.83 -0.28 -2.23
C PRO A 302 -3.38 0.17 -2.13
N PHE A 303 -2.68 -0.16 -1.05
CA PHE A 303 -1.31 0.28 -0.80
C PHE A 303 -0.39 -0.89 -0.46
N GLN A 304 0.89 -0.73 -0.75
CA GLN A 304 1.93 -1.68 -0.37
C GLN A 304 3.21 -0.93 0.03
N ASN A 305 4.02 -1.52 0.87
CA ASN A 305 5.34 -1.01 1.25
C ASN A 305 6.47 -2.00 0.97
N VAL A 306 6.23 -2.98 0.10
CA VAL A 306 7.19 -4.03 -0.23
C VAL A 306 8.32 -3.49 -1.09
N HIS A 307 7.98 -2.90 -2.25
CA HIS A 307 8.98 -2.40 -3.19
C HIS A 307 8.38 -1.34 -4.12
N PRO A 308 9.11 -0.24 -4.40
CA PRO A 308 8.62 0.80 -5.31
C PRO A 308 8.57 0.37 -6.76
N ILE A 309 9.40 -0.60 -7.16
CA ILE A 309 9.40 -1.14 -8.54
C ILE A 309 8.44 -2.33 -8.59
N THR A 310 7.42 -2.20 -9.43
CA THR A 310 6.37 -3.21 -9.56
C THR A 310 6.00 -3.41 -11.02
N ILE A 311 5.56 -4.62 -11.37
CA ILE A 311 5.05 -4.95 -12.70
C ILE A 311 3.68 -5.58 -12.55
N GLY A 312 2.74 -5.16 -13.37
CA GLY A 312 1.38 -5.64 -13.36
C GLY A 312 0.42 -4.68 -12.66
N LYS A 313 -0.69 -5.22 -12.21
CA LYS A 313 -1.73 -4.45 -11.52
C LYS A 313 -1.44 -4.47 -10.03
N CYS A 314 -0.72 -3.46 -9.56
CA CYS A 314 -0.16 -3.42 -8.23
C CYS A 314 -0.78 -2.32 -7.37
N PRO A 315 -0.83 -2.54 -6.04
CA PRO A 315 -1.09 -1.47 -5.10
C PRO A 315 -0.06 -0.36 -5.20
N LYS A 316 -0.44 0.84 -4.83
CA LYS A 316 0.46 1.99 -4.84
C LYS A 316 1.49 1.87 -3.71
N TYR A 317 2.76 2.08 -4.05
CA TYR A 317 3.83 2.07 -3.07
C TYR A 317 3.80 3.32 -2.19
N VAL A 318 3.88 3.11 -0.89
CA VAL A 318 4.02 4.16 0.12
C VAL A 318 5.09 3.77 1.12
N LYS A 319 5.73 4.76 1.74
CA LYS A 319 6.77 4.53 2.75
C LYS A 319 6.21 4.21 4.14
N SER A 320 4.89 4.22 4.28
CA SER A 320 4.22 4.01 5.55
C SER A 320 4.43 2.59 6.09
N THR A 321 4.49 2.46 7.39
CA THR A 321 4.57 1.15 8.07
C THR A 321 3.21 0.66 8.54
N LYS A 322 2.24 1.55 8.65
CA LYS A 322 0.90 1.25 9.13
C LYS A 322 -0.12 2.19 8.49
N LEU A 323 -1.10 1.61 7.82
CA LEU A 323 -2.27 2.32 7.29
C LEU A 323 -3.52 1.54 7.68
N ARG A 324 -4.03 1.78 8.86
CA ARG A 324 -5.19 1.09 9.40
C ARG A 324 -6.37 2.04 9.49
N LEU A 325 -7.45 1.70 8.80
CA LEU A 325 -8.68 2.47 8.73
C LEU A 325 -9.67 1.94 9.77
N ALA A 326 -10.12 2.79 10.68
CA ALA A 326 -11.12 2.42 11.66
C ALA A 326 -12.47 2.21 10.99
N THR A 327 -13.15 1.12 11.31
CA THR A 327 -14.52 0.84 10.89
C THR A 327 -15.45 0.77 12.08
N GLY A 328 -15.00 0.25 13.21
CA GLY A 328 -15.75 0.13 14.43
C GLY A 328 -15.61 1.31 15.37
N LEU A 329 -16.10 1.13 16.58
CA LEU A 329 -16.10 2.13 17.63
C LEU A 329 -14.80 2.11 18.43
N ARG A 330 -14.57 3.14 19.24
CA ARG A 330 -13.55 3.09 20.28
C ARG A 330 -13.81 1.87 21.16
N ASN A 331 -12.80 1.06 21.36
CA ASN A 331 -12.94 -0.12 22.21
C ASN A 331 -12.62 0.27 23.64
N VAL A 332 -13.65 0.61 24.38
CA VAL A 332 -13.58 0.98 25.80
C VAL A 332 -14.44 -0.01 26.58
N PRO A 333 -13.91 -1.20 26.94
CA PRO A 333 -14.68 -2.12 27.77
C PRO A 333 -14.99 -1.47 29.12
N SER A 334 -16.24 -1.49 29.51
CA SER A 334 -16.66 -0.95 30.81
C SER A 334 -16.15 -1.87 31.93
N ILE A 335 -15.26 -1.38 32.77
CA ILE A 335 -14.75 -2.09 33.94
C ILE A 335 -15.86 -2.20 35.02
N GLN A 336 -16.85 -1.29 34.98
CA GLN A 336 -17.93 -1.18 35.97
C GLN A 336 -19.27 -1.68 35.44
N SER A 337 -19.30 -2.51 34.39
CA SER A 337 -20.56 -3.08 33.89
C SER A 337 -21.35 -3.86 34.94
N ARG A 338 -20.70 -4.24 36.03
CA ARG A 338 -21.29 -4.77 37.24
C ARG A 338 -20.60 -4.12 38.44
N GLY A 339 -20.98 -2.88 38.77
CA GLY A 339 -20.55 -2.27 40.02
C GLY A 339 -20.99 -3.12 41.22
N LEU A 340 -20.45 -2.88 42.42
CA LEU A 340 -20.76 -3.53 43.69
C LEU A 340 -22.27 -3.67 43.97
N PHE A 341 -23.14 -3.01 43.23
CA PHE A 341 -24.59 -3.00 43.35
C PHE A 341 -25.34 -3.54 42.11
N GLY A 342 -24.66 -4.14 41.13
CA GLY A 342 -25.30 -4.80 40.00
C GLY A 342 -25.93 -3.89 38.97
N ALA A 343 -25.76 -2.56 39.05
CA ALA A 343 -26.26 -1.60 38.07
C ALA A 343 -25.34 -1.52 36.85
N ILE A 344 -25.92 -1.66 35.66
CA ILE A 344 -25.21 -1.48 34.40
C ILE A 344 -25.22 0.00 34.06
N ALA A 345 -24.06 0.51 33.69
CA ALA A 345 -23.90 1.89 33.19
C ALA A 345 -24.10 1.95 31.68
N GLY A 346 -24.53 3.12 31.17
CA GLY A 346 -24.69 3.37 29.75
C GLY A 346 -23.40 3.79 29.08
N PHE A 347 -23.53 4.42 27.90
CA PHE A 347 -22.42 4.77 27.01
C PHE A 347 -21.41 5.75 27.62
N ILE A 348 -21.77 6.51 28.64
CA ILE A 348 -20.87 7.50 29.25
C ILE A 348 -19.72 6.81 29.99
N GLU A 349 -19.94 5.65 30.57
CA GLU A 349 -18.92 4.92 31.32
C GLU A 349 -18.16 3.87 30.52
N GLY A 350 -18.52 3.62 29.26
CA GLY A 350 -17.84 2.72 28.38
C GLY A 350 -18.78 1.83 27.56
N GLY A 351 -18.19 0.91 26.80
CA GLY A 351 -18.90 -0.03 25.96
C GLY A 351 -19.29 -1.32 26.67
N TRP A 352 -20.14 -2.10 26.02
CA TRP A 352 -20.64 -3.37 26.55
C TRP A 352 -20.05 -4.56 25.79
N THR A 353 -19.31 -5.39 26.46
CA THR A 353 -18.80 -6.64 25.89
C THR A 353 -19.89 -7.70 25.75
N GLY A 354 -20.97 -7.57 26.51
CA GLY A 354 -22.12 -8.48 26.47
C GLY A 354 -23.06 -8.26 25.26
N MET A 355 -22.98 -7.11 24.61
CA MET A 355 -23.76 -6.83 23.41
C MET A 355 -22.98 -7.25 22.17
N VAL A 356 -23.36 -8.36 21.54
CA VAL A 356 -22.62 -8.97 20.44
C VAL A 356 -23.33 -8.92 19.08
N ASP A 357 -24.59 -8.48 19.06
CA ASP A 357 -25.45 -8.51 17.88
C ASP A 357 -25.54 -7.18 17.12
N GLY A 358 -24.81 -6.16 17.53
CA GLY A 358 -24.75 -4.88 16.84
C GLY A 358 -23.79 -3.89 17.49
N TRP A 359 -23.64 -2.72 16.87
CA TRP A 359 -22.74 -1.67 17.36
C TRP A 359 -23.37 -0.77 18.40
N TYR A 360 -24.66 -0.48 18.26
CA TYR A 360 -25.40 0.37 19.19
C TYR A 360 -26.62 -0.39 19.70
N GLY A 361 -27.00 -0.15 20.91
CA GLY A 361 -28.11 -0.86 21.43
C GLY A 361 -28.53 -0.46 22.82
N TYR A 362 -29.32 -1.32 23.42
CA TYR A 362 -29.99 -1.12 24.68
C TYR A 362 -29.66 -2.23 25.66
N HIS A 363 -29.65 -1.86 26.92
CA HIS A 363 -29.75 -2.83 28.02
C HIS A 363 -30.99 -2.51 28.84
N HIS A 364 -31.90 -3.46 28.96
CA HIS A 364 -33.09 -3.30 29.77
C HIS A 364 -32.99 -4.14 31.04
N GLN A 365 -33.58 -3.66 32.10
CA GLN A 365 -33.76 -4.38 33.35
C GLN A 365 -35.15 -4.10 33.87
N ASN A 366 -35.96 -5.16 34.06
CA ASN A 366 -37.30 -5.11 34.61
C ASN A 366 -37.56 -6.39 35.44
N GLU A 367 -38.80 -6.55 35.96
CA GLU A 367 -39.17 -7.72 36.76
C GLU A 367 -39.07 -9.04 35.98
N GLN A 368 -39.16 -9.00 34.66
CA GLN A 368 -39.08 -10.18 33.79
C GLN A 368 -37.63 -10.58 33.46
N GLY A 369 -36.65 -9.80 33.85
CA GLY A 369 -35.24 -10.05 33.64
C GLY A 369 -34.48 -8.89 33.05
N SER A 370 -33.24 -9.15 32.67
CA SER A 370 -32.36 -8.16 32.03
C SER A 370 -31.66 -8.75 30.83
N GLY A 371 -31.25 -7.90 29.89
CA GLY A 371 -30.55 -8.35 28.71
C GLY A 371 -30.14 -7.21 27.79
N TYR A 372 -29.28 -7.55 26.87
CA TYR A 372 -28.82 -6.65 25.82
C TYR A 372 -29.60 -6.88 24.53
N ALA A 373 -29.86 -5.82 23.81
CA ALA A 373 -30.44 -5.89 22.46
C ALA A 373 -29.86 -4.78 21.58
N ALA A 374 -29.36 -5.15 20.42
CA ALA A 374 -28.87 -4.16 19.46
C ALA A 374 -30.02 -3.40 18.81
N ASP A 375 -29.79 -2.12 18.53
CA ASP A 375 -30.68 -1.33 17.68
C ASP A 375 -30.32 -1.61 16.23
N LEU A 376 -31.09 -2.47 15.57
CA LEU A 376 -30.77 -2.99 14.25
C LEU A 376 -30.76 -1.89 13.18
N LYS A 377 -31.67 -0.92 13.27
CA LYS A 377 -31.76 0.14 12.28
C LYS A 377 -30.56 1.07 12.28
N SER A 378 -30.15 1.58 13.43
CA SER A 378 -29.00 2.46 13.55
C SER A 378 -27.70 1.75 13.25
N THR A 379 -27.57 0.51 13.71
CA THR A 379 -26.39 -0.34 13.43
C THR A 379 -26.26 -0.62 11.94
N GLN A 380 -27.35 -0.99 11.25
CA GLN A 380 -27.30 -1.28 9.82
C GLN A 380 -26.98 -0.02 8.99
N ASN A 381 -27.55 1.12 9.34
CA ASN A 381 -27.21 2.39 8.68
C ASN A 381 -25.72 2.73 8.85
N ALA A 382 -25.17 2.52 10.02
CA ALA A 382 -23.75 2.76 10.28
C ALA A 382 -22.87 1.79 9.48
N ILE A 383 -23.23 0.52 9.44
CA ILE A 383 -22.51 -0.49 8.65
C ILE A 383 -22.53 -0.10 7.16
N ASP A 384 -23.66 0.29 6.62
CA ASP A 384 -23.80 0.69 5.21
C ASP A 384 -22.91 1.90 4.89
N LYS A 385 -22.93 2.92 5.74
CA LYS A 385 -22.11 4.13 5.53
C LYS A 385 -20.63 3.85 5.65
N ILE A 386 -20.22 3.04 6.61
CA ILE A 386 -18.81 2.67 6.77
C ILE A 386 -18.35 1.77 5.63
N THR A 387 -19.18 0.84 5.18
CA THR A 387 -18.89 -0.01 4.02
C THR A 387 -18.69 0.84 2.77
N ASN A 388 -19.56 1.83 2.53
CA ASN A 388 -19.42 2.75 1.40
C ASN A 388 -18.13 3.58 1.50
N LYS A 389 -17.76 4.02 2.70
CA LYS A 389 -16.50 4.74 2.93
C LYS A 389 -15.29 3.88 2.57
N VAL A 390 -15.22 2.64 3.07
CA VAL A 390 -14.11 1.71 2.80
C VAL A 390 -14.03 1.40 1.30
N ASN A 391 -15.17 1.11 0.67
CA ASN A 391 -15.21 0.84 -0.77
C ASN A 391 -14.78 2.06 -1.58
N SER A 392 -15.18 3.25 -1.19
CA SER A 392 -14.78 4.50 -1.85
C SER A 392 -13.28 4.72 -1.76
N VAL A 393 -12.66 4.48 -0.60
CA VAL A 393 -11.20 4.58 -0.43
C VAL A 393 -10.48 3.60 -1.35
N ILE A 394 -10.95 2.35 -1.40
CA ILE A 394 -10.34 1.31 -2.24
C ILE A 394 -10.52 1.63 -3.73
N GLU A 395 -11.70 2.02 -4.16
CA GLU A 395 -12.01 2.30 -5.57
C GLU A 395 -11.30 3.56 -6.10
N LYS A 396 -11.12 4.59 -5.28
CA LYS A 396 -10.41 5.81 -5.67
C LYS A 396 -8.93 5.55 -5.96
N MET A 397 -8.37 4.49 -5.43
CA MET A 397 -7.02 4.04 -5.73
C MET A 397 -7.05 3.08 -6.93
N ASN A 398 -7.47 3.57 -8.07
CA ASN A 398 -7.55 2.78 -9.29
C ASN A 398 -6.16 2.34 -9.75
N THR A 399 -5.88 1.04 -9.64
CA THR A 399 -4.60 0.47 -10.04
C THR A 399 -4.64 0.10 -11.52
N GLN A 400 -3.78 0.75 -12.31
CA GLN A 400 -3.53 0.39 -13.70
C GLN A 400 -2.26 -0.45 -13.80
N PHE A 401 -2.10 -1.16 -14.93
CA PHE A 401 -0.83 -1.82 -15.21
C PHE A 401 0.29 -0.78 -15.27
N THR A 402 1.25 -0.88 -14.36
CA THR A 402 2.40 0.01 -14.30
C THR A 402 3.68 -0.82 -14.36
N ALA A 403 4.62 -0.36 -15.18
CA ALA A 403 6.02 -0.72 -15.04
C ALA A 403 6.73 0.52 -14.52
N VAL A 404 7.34 0.42 -13.35
CA VAL A 404 8.08 1.52 -12.73
C VAL A 404 9.56 1.15 -12.73
N GLY A 405 10.37 2.01 -13.28
CA GLY A 405 11.81 1.85 -13.38
C GLY A 405 12.29 2.12 -14.79
N LYS A 406 13.07 3.18 -14.96
CA LYS A 406 13.74 3.53 -16.22
C LYS A 406 15.23 3.46 -16.00
N GLU A 407 15.92 2.83 -16.95
CA GLU A 407 17.36 2.80 -16.98
C GLU A 407 17.90 3.96 -17.83
N PHE A 408 19.03 4.50 -17.39
CA PHE A 408 19.70 5.60 -18.06
C PHE A 408 21.19 5.26 -18.21
N ASN A 409 21.82 5.73 -19.30
CA ASN A 409 23.25 5.54 -19.47
C ASN A 409 24.04 6.59 -18.66
N HIS A 410 25.37 6.41 -18.61
CA HIS A 410 26.24 7.30 -17.84
C HIS A 410 26.30 8.75 -18.37
N LEU A 411 25.90 9.00 -19.63
CA LEU A 411 25.82 10.32 -20.22
C LEU A 411 24.50 11.03 -19.92
N GLU A 412 23.52 10.32 -19.41
CA GLU A 412 22.19 10.81 -19.09
C GLU A 412 22.00 11.08 -17.58
N LYS A 413 23.08 11.39 -16.87
CA LYS A 413 23.05 11.57 -15.40
C LYS A 413 22.06 12.64 -14.93
N ARG A 414 21.96 13.73 -15.69
CA ARG A 414 21.03 14.81 -15.37
C ARG A 414 19.57 14.38 -15.55
N ILE A 415 19.28 13.61 -16.58
CA ILE A 415 17.94 13.06 -16.84
C ILE A 415 17.59 12.02 -15.78
N GLU A 416 18.52 11.13 -15.43
CA GLU A 416 18.37 10.16 -14.35
C GLU A 416 18.04 10.84 -13.02
N ASN A 417 18.79 11.90 -12.67
CA ASN A 417 18.55 12.65 -11.44
C ASN A 417 17.18 13.35 -11.45
N LEU A 418 16.78 13.91 -12.60
CA LEU A 418 15.45 14.51 -12.75
C LEU A 418 14.35 13.47 -12.59
N ASN A 419 14.50 12.30 -13.24
CA ASN A 419 13.53 11.20 -13.12
C ASN A 419 13.41 10.73 -11.67
N LYS A 420 14.53 10.55 -10.98
CA LYS A 420 14.55 10.19 -9.57
C LYS A 420 13.86 11.23 -8.71
N LYS A 421 14.12 12.50 -8.93
CA LYS A 421 13.50 13.61 -8.20
C LYS A 421 11.98 13.61 -8.39
N VAL A 422 11.50 13.37 -9.60
CA VAL A 422 10.07 13.29 -9.92
C VAL A 422 9.44 12.09 -9.22
N ASP A 423 10.06 10.92 -9.30
CA ASP A 423 9.56 9.70 -8.66
C ASP A 423 9.53 9.83 -7.14
N ASP A 424 10.58 10.38 -6.53
CA ASP A 424 10.64 10.64 -5.08
C ASP A 424 9.57 11.64 -4.66
N GLY A 425 9.34 12.67 -5.46
CA GLY A 425 8.30 13.66 -5.22
C GLY A 425 6.90 13.06 -5.25
N PHE A 426 6.59 12.24 -6.23
CA PHE A 426 5.31 11.52 -6.28
C PHE A 426 5.15 10.54 -5.13
N LEU A 427 6.22 9.85 -4.76
CA LEU A 427 6.20 8.95 -3.63
C LEU A 427 5.88 9.69 -2.33
N ASP A 428 6.51 10.82 -2.09
CA ASP A 428 6.26 11.65 -0.91
C ASP A 428 4.82 12.19 -0.89
N ILE A 429 4.30 12.62 -2.04
CA ILE A 429 2.92 13.08 -2.17
C ILE A 429 1.94 11.96 -1.85
N TRP A 430 2.13 10.78 -2.43
CA TRP A 430 1.21 9.66 -2.22
C TRP A 430 1.29 9.09 -0.82
N THR A 431 2.48 9.04 -0.23
CA THR A 431 2.65 8.63 1.17
C THR A 431 1.93 9.60 2.11
N TYR A 432 2.14 10.90 1.92
CA TYR A 432 1.46 11.92 2.70
C TYR A 432 -0.07 11.87 2.53
N ASN A 433 -0.55 11.76 1.29
CA ASN A 433 -1.98 11.66 1.01
C ASN A 433 -2.61 10.43 1.66
N ALA A 434 -1.96 9.28 1.57
CA ALA A 434 -2.46 8.04 2.17
C ALA A 434 -2.52 8.16 3.70
N GLU A 435 -1.47 8.64 4.32
CA GLU A 435 -1.41 8.83 5.77
C GLU A 435 -2.44 9.86 6.25
N LEU A 436 -2.53 11.00 5.58
CA LEU A 436 -3.48 12.05 5.94
C LEU A 436 -4.93 11.60 5.76
N LEU A 437 -5.22 10.90 4.67
CA LEU A 437 -6.56 10.34 4.40
C LEU A 437 -6.99 9.40 5.54
N VAL A 438 -6.10 8.51 5.95
CA VAL A 438 -6.39 7.56 7.03
C VAL A 438 -6.64 8.29 8.35
N LEU A 439 -5.80 9.27 8.69
CA LEU A 439 -5.97 10.07 9.91
C LEU A 439 -7.32 10.82 9.91
N LEU A 440 -7.64 11.50 8.82
CA LEU A 440 -8.88 12.27 8.70
C LEU A 440 -10.12 11.37 8.73
N GLU A 441 -10.08 10.26 8.00
CA GLU A 441 -11.22 9.34 7.96
C GLU A 441 -11.39 8.60 9.28
N ASN A 442 -10.33 8.27 10.00
CA ASN A 442 -10.42 7.68 11.33
C ASN A 442 -11.07 8.65 12.33
N GLU A 443 -10.67 9.92 12.30
CA GLU A 443 -11.30 10.94 13.13
C GLU A 443 -12.80 11.04 12.85
N ARG A 444 -13.17 11.12 11.58
CA ARG A 444 -14.57 11.20 11.17
C ARG A 444 -15.36 9.95 11.53
N THR A 445 -14.77 8.77 11.41
CA THR A 445 -15.43 7.50 11.75
C THR A 445 -15.73 7.42 13.24
N LEU A 446 -14.77 7.76 14.09
CA LEU A 446 -14.97 7.74 15.54
C LEU A 446 -16.00 8.78 15.98
N ASP A 447 -15.94 9.99 15.43
CA ASP A 447 -16.94 11.03 15.70
C ASP A 447 -18.34 10.64 15.23
N TYR A 448 -18.42 9.97 14.09
CA TYR A 448 -19.68 9.46 13.55
C TYR A 448 -20.33 8.44 14.50
N HIS A 449 -19.55 7.51 15.04
CA HIS A 449 -20.04 6.53 16.01
C HIS A 449 -20.51 7.20 17.31
N ASP A 450 -19.74 8.15 17.81
CA ASP A 450 -20.11 8.91 19.01
C ASP A 450 -21.43 9.68 18.78
N SER A 451 -21.57 10.30 17.63
CA SER A 451 -22.80 10.99 17.22
C SER A 451 -24.01 10.04 17.16
N ASN A 452 -23.82 8.85 16.63
CA ASN A 452 -24.88 7.86 16.50
C ASN A 452 -25.38 7.37 17.87
N VAL A 453 -24.50 7.16 18.81
CA VAL A 453 -24.86 6.78 20.19
C VAL A 453 -25.65 7.89 20.85
N LYS A 454 -25.20 9.13 20.73
CA LYS A 454 -25.91 10.30 21.25
C LYS A 454 -27.29 10.49 20.62
N ASN A 455 -27.40 10.28 19.32
CA ASN A 455 -28.68 10.35 18.62
C ASN A 455 -29.67 9.29 19.09
N LEU A 456 -29.17 8.09 19.35
CA LEU A 456 -30.00 7.02 19.91
C LEU A 456 -30.50 7.37 21.32
N TYR A 457 -29.62 7.92 22.14
CA TYR A 457 -29.98 8.39 23.48
C TYR A 457 -31.02 9.50 23.42
N GLU A 458 -30.83 10.51 22.55
CA GLU A 458 -31.76 11.62 22.37
C GLU A 458 -33.13 11.15 21.85
N LYS A 459 -33.16 10.16 20.95
CA LYS A 459 -34.39 9.55 20.46
C LYS A 459 -35.19 8.93 21.60
N VAL A 460 -34.54 8.21 22.51
CA VAL A 460 -35.18 7.62 23.69
C VAL A 460 -35.65 8.70 24.64
N ARG A 461 -34.80 9.68 24.92
CA ARG A 461 -35.16 10.81 25.78
C ARG A 461 -36.42 11.55 25.29
N ASN A 462 -36.48 11.82 24.00
CA ASN A 462 -37.64 12.53 23.42
C ASN A 462 -38.94 11.72 23.47
N GLN A 463 -38.86 10.39 23.45
CA GLN A 463 -40.01 9.52 23.63
C GLN A 463 -40.48 9.48 25.08
N LEU A 464 -39.55 9.32 26.01
CA LEU A 464 -39.86 9.11 27.42
C LEU A 464 -40.25 10.42 28.13
N LYS A 465 -39.72 11.54 27.71
CA LYS A 465 -39.96 12.87 28.29
C LYS A 465 -39.90 12.84 29.84
N ASN A 466 -40.99 13.08 30.51
CA ASN A 466 -41.07 13.09 31.98
C ASN A 466 -41.40 11.74 32.60
N ASN A 467 -41.64 10.71 31.80
CA ASN A 467 -41.98 9.37 32.31
C ASN A 467 -40.74 8.59 32.84
N ALA A 468 -39.57 9.10 32.59
CA ALA A 468 -38.34 8.51 33.07
C ALA A 468 -37.37 9.60 33.52
N LYS A 469 -36.50 9.22 34.47
CA LYS A 469 -35.45 10.09 34.96
C LYS A 469 -34.13 9.73 34.27
N GLU A 470 -33.44 10.73 33.76
CA GLU A 470 -32.06 10.58 33.26
C GLU A 470 -31.13 10.43 34.47
N ILE A 471 -30.42 9.26 34.55
CA ILE A 471 -29.53 8.99 35.69
C ILE A 471 -28.16 9.66 35.53
N GLY A 472 -27.85 10.19 34.33
CA GLY A 472 -26.59 10.87 34.06
C GLY A 472 -25.46 10.01 33.55
N ASN A 473 -25.63 8.69 33.45
CA ASN A 473 -24.65 7.75 32.94
C ASN A 473 -25.07 7.06 31.62
N GLY A 474 -26.06 7.64 30.94
CA GLY A 474 -26.61 7.07 29.70
C GLY A 474 -27.78 6.12 29.91
N CYS A 475 -28.33 6.10 31.10
CA CYS A 475 -29.46 5.27 31.46
C CYS A 475 -30.69 6.09 31.81
N PHE A 476 -31.86 5.47 31.67
CA PHE A 476 -33.14 6.03 32.10
C PHE A 476 -33.76 5.12 33.14
N GLU A 477 -34.22 5.70 34.20
CA GLU A 477 -34.99 5.03 35.26
C GLU A 477 -36.46 5.39 35.11
N PHE A 478 -37.31 4.39 34.85
CA PHE A 478 -38.72 4.61 34.65
C PHE A 478 -39.44 4.94 35.95
N TYR A 479 -40.35 5.88 35.92
CA TYR A 479 -41.27 6.18 37.02
C TYR A 479 -42.48 5.25 37.03
N HIS A 480 -42.62 4.41 36.01
CA HIS A 480 -43.68 3.41 35.89
C HIS A 480 -43.08 2.02 35.65
N LYS A 481 -43.86 0.98 35.83
CA LYS A 481 -43.45 -0.34 35.42
C LYS A 481 -43.43 -0.49 33.92
N CYS A 482 -42.34 -0.94 33.40
CA CYS A 482 -42.16 -1.15 31.95
C CYS A 482 -41.83 -2.64 31.74
N ASP A 483 -42.82 -3.39 31.31
CA ASP A 483 -42.60 -4.82 30.97
C ASP A 483 -41.87 -4.96 29.64
N ASN A 484 -41.66 -6.17 29.18
CA ASN A 484 -40.95 -6.39 27.94
C ASN A 484 -41.66 -5.78 26.73
N THR A 485 -42.98 -5.73 26.70
CA THR A 485 -43.76 -5.07 25.64
C THR A 485 -43.55 -3.56 25.65
N CYS A 486 -43.51 -2.94 26.81
CA CYS A 486 -43.17 -1.54 26.98
C CYS A 486 -41.73 -1.25 26.52
N MET A 487 -40.76 -2.08 26.92
CA MET A 487 -39.36 -1.92 26.47
C MET A 487 -39.22 -2.03 24.96
N GLU A 488 -39.91 -2.98 24.33
CA GLU A 488 -39.92 -3.12 22.86
C GLU A 488 -40.54 -1.90 22.18
N SER A 489 -41.58 -1.33 22.74
CA SER A 489 -42.20 -0.11 22.18
C SER A 489 -41.23 1.08 22.18
N VAL A 490 -40.43 1.24 23.21
CA VAL A 490 -39.39 2.26 23.27
C VAL A 490 -38.30 2.01 22.22
N LYS A 491 -37.85 0.78 22.10
CA LYS A 491 -36.85 0.40 21.07
C LYS A 491 -37.33 0.63 19.65
N ASN A 492 -38.63 0.37 19.38
CA ASN A 492 -39.23 0.52 18.07
C ASN A 492 -39.68 1.95 17.74
N GLY A 493 -39.64 2.86 18.70
CA GLY A 493 -40.10 4.24 18.51
C GLY A 493 -41.60 4.42 18.60
N THR A 494 -42.32 3.42 19.12
CA THR A 494 -43.79 3.40 19.23
C THR A 494 -44.29 3.55 20.67
N TYR A 495 -43.46 4.10 21.55
CA TYR A 495 -43.79 4.29 22.96
C TYR A 495 -45.01 5.24 23.12
N ASP A 496 -46.01 4.76 23.86
CA ASP A 496 -47.23 5.52 24.13
C ASP A 496 -47.09 6.34 25.42
N TYR A 497 -46.64 7.56 25.32
CA TYR A 497 -46.43 8.46 26.45
C TYR A 497 -47.70 8.69 27.28
N PRO A 498 -48.88 8.98 26.71
CA PRO A 498 -50.08 9.23 27.50
C PRO A 498 -50.54 8.07 28.34
N LYS A 499 -50.29 6.84 27.92
CA LYS A 499 -50.67 5.62 28.65
C LYS A 499 -50.04 5.53 30.03
N TYR A 500 -48.79 6.02 30.17
CA TYR A 500 -48.00 5.89 31.40
C TYR A 500 -47.84 7.22 32.15
N SER A 501 -48.33 8.35 31.60
CA SER A 501 -48.03 9.68 32.13
C SER A 501 -48.62 9.92 33.52
N GLU A 502 -49.80 9.41 33.79
CA GLU A 502 -50.45 9.54 35.11
C GLU A 502 -49.72 8.75 36.19
N GLU A 503 -49.39 7.49 35.94
CA GLU A 503 -48.64 6.62 36.86
C GLU A 503 -47.26 7.22 37.12
N ALA A 504 -46.56 7.66 36.09
CA ALA A 504 -45.27 8.32 36.19
C ALA A 504 -45.32 9.60 37.01
N LYS A 505 -46.36 10.41 36.84
CA LYS A 505 -46.58 11.64 37.59
C LYS A 505 -46.75 11.36 39.08
N LEU A 506 -47.59 10.38 39.42
CA LEU A 506 -47.85 10.02 40.81
C LEU A 506 -46.55 9.50 41.49
N ASN A 507 -45.80 8.65 40.83
CA ASN A 507 -44.54 8.11 41.35
C ASN A 507 -43.48 9.20 41.50
N ARG A 508 -43.40 10.13 40.57
CA ARG A 508 -42.47 11.27 40.59
C ARG A 508 -42.75 12.19 41.76
N GLU A 509 -44.04 12.51 42.00
CA GLU A 509 -44.49 13.35 43.14
C GLU A 509 -44.18 12.69 44.49
N LYS A 510 -44.33 11.36 44.59
CA LYS A 510 -43.94 10.62 45.80
C LYS A 510 -42.44 10.71 46.08
N ILE A 511 -41.59 10.57 45.08
CA ILE A 511 -40.12 10.62 45.24
C ILE A 511 -39.69 12.04 45.61
N ASP A 512 -40.23 13.07 44.97
CA ASP A 512 -39.93 14.47 45.27
C ASP A 512 -40.39 14.84 46.68
N GLY A 513 -41.55 14.34 47.14
CA GLY A 513 -42.03 14.53 48.50
C GLY A 513 -41.08 13.92 49.54
N VAL A 514 -40.59 12.71 49.33
CA VAL A 514 -39.61 12.05 50.20
C VAL A 514 -38.28 12.79 50.25
N LYS A 515 -37.80 13.30 49.12
CA LYS A 515 -36.59 14.12 49.05
C LYS A 515 -36.71 15.43 49.81
N LEU A 516 -37.86 16.12 49.68
CA LEU A 516 -38.14 17.36 50.40
C LEU A 516 -38.17 17.15 51.91
N GLU A 517 -38.79 16.09 52.40
CA GLU A 517 -38.79 15.73 53.83
C GLU A 517 -37.39 15.43 54.36
N SER A 518 -36.60 14.66 53.66
CA SER A 518 -35.23 14.36 54.07
C SER A 518 -34.32 15.58 54.06
N THR A 519 -34.46 16.47 53.09
CA THR A 519 -33.74 17.74 53.02
C THR A 519 -34.11 18.65 54.22
N ARG A 520 -35.40 18.68 54.59
CA ARG A 520 -35.88 19.45 55.71
C ARG A 520 -35.29 18.96 57.03
N ILE A 521 -35.23 17.64 57.23
CA ILE A 521 -34.59 17.01 58.39
C ILE A 521 -33.11 17.34 58.45
N TYR A 522 -32.38 17.26 57.36
CA TYR A 522 -30.96 17.62 57.33
C TYR A 522 -30.73 19.10 57.61
N GLN A 523 -31.59 19.99 57.13
CA GLN A 523 -31.51 21.44 57.44
C GLN A 523 -31.71 21.71 58.94
N ILE A 524 -32.73 21.05 59.56
CA ILE A 524 -32.98 21.13 61.00
C ILE A 524 -31.79 20.64 61.79
N LEU A 525 -31.21 19.50 61.43
CA LEU A 525 -30.02 18.96 62.08
C LEU A 525 -28.80 19.85 61.93
N ALA A 526 -28.60 20.48 60.76
CA ALA A 526 -27.51 21.41 60.54
C ALA A 526 -27.66 22.66 61.41
N ILE A 527 -28.84 23.21 61.52
CA ILE A 527 -29.14 24.37 62.38
C ILE A 527 -28.87 24.00 63.85
N TYR A 528 -29.36 22.84 64.32
CA TYR A 528 -29.13 22.36 65.68
C TYR A 528 -27.65 22.19 65.98
N SER A 529 -26.92 21.55 65.09
CA SER A 529 -25.47 21.32 65.22
C SER A 529 -24.71 22.67 65.30
N THR A 530 -25.07 23.64 64.47
CA THR A 530 -24.43 24.96 64.44
C THR A 530 -24.69 25.69 65.78
N VAL A 531 -25.91 25.69 66.28
CA VAL A 531 -26.26 26.34 67.55
C VAL A 531 -25.55 25.66 68.72
N ALA A 532 -25.53 24.35 68.79
CA ALA A 532 -24.85 23.57 69.84
C ALA A 532 -23.33 23.85 69.84
N SER A 533 -22.70 23.87 68.64
CA SER A 533 -21.27 24.17 68.50
C SER A 533 -20.95 25.57 68.93
N SER A 534 -21.79 26.55 68.60
CA SER A 534 -21.62 27.96 69.01
C SER A 534 -21.72 28.12 70.52
N LEU A 535 -22.68 27.46 71.17
CA LEU A 535 -22.85 27.50 72.62
C LEU A 535 -21.63 26.89 73.32
N VAL A 536 -21.17 25.72 72.89
CA VAL A 536 -19.98 25.06 73.42
C VAL A 536 -18.75 25.98 73.29
N LEU A 537 -18.60 26.63 72.14
CA LEU A 537 -17.48 27.51 71.91
C LEU A 537 -17.48 28.76 72.80
N VAL A 538 -18.65 29.37 73.00
CA VAL A 538 -18.83 30.51 73.90
C VAL A 538 -18.54 30.10 75.36
N VAL A 539 -19.07 28.98 75.85
CA VAL A 539 -18.82 28.47 77.19
C VAL A 539 -17.33 28.15 77.40
N SER A 540 -16.70 27.53 76.39
CA SER A 540 -15.25 27.21 76.46
C SER A 540 -14.39 28.47 76.50
N LEU A 541 -14.67 29.47 75.69
CA LEU A 541 -13.94 30.74 75.72
C LEU A 541 -14.15 31.50 77.01
N GLY A 542 -15.39 31.45 77.55
CA GLY A 542 -15.69 32.07 78.86
C GLY A 542 -14.96 31.37 79.99
N ALA A 543 -14.93 30.04 80.01
CA ALA A 543 -14.19 29.28 81.01
C ALA A 543 -12.66 29.50 80.91
N ILE A 544 -12.11 29.55 79.71
CA ILE A 544 -10.68 29.84 79.51
C ILE A 544 -10.33 31.27 79.97
N SER A 545 -11.19 32.22 79.65
CA SER A 545 -11.00 33.59 80.08
C SER A 545 -11.07 33.73 81.60
N PHE A 546 -12.04 33.06 82.23
CA PHE A 546 -12.18 33.02 83.69
C PHE A 546 -10.98 32.34 84.34
N TRP A 547 -10.48 31.24 83.81
CA TRP A 547 -9.32 30.52 84.32
C TRP A 547 -8.03 31.40 84.20
N MET A 548 -7.86 32.08 83.09
CA MET A 548 -6.73 33.02 82.89
C MET A 548 -6.81 34.19 83.82
N CYS A 549 -7.99 34.71 84.07
CA CYS A 549 -8.17 35.82 85.03
C CYS A 549 -7.97 35.35 86.50
N SER A 550 -8.38 34.12 86.85
CA SER A 550 -8.21 33.59 88.22
C SER A 550 -6.75 33.22 88.54
N ASN A 551 -5.95 32.86 87.58
CA ASN A 551 -4.53 32.51 87.74
C ASN A 551 -3.55 33.68 87.54
N GLY A 552 -4.03 34.89 87.31
CA GLY A 552 -3.19 36.11 87.24
C GLY A 552 -2.27 36.17 86.04
N SER A 553 -2.41 35.27 85.02
CA SER A 553 -1.59 35.28 83.83
C SER A 553 -2.02 36.30 82.76
N LEU A 554 -3.19 36.92 82.88
CA LEU A 554 -3.66 38.06 82.11
C LEU A 554 -4.16 39.14 83.07
N GLN A 555 -3.54 40.35 83.04
CA GLN A 555 -4.11 41.50 83.73
C GLN A 555 -5.42 41.89 82.98
N CYS A 556 -6.54 41.43 83.44
CA CYS A 556 -7.82 41.90 82.97
C CYS A 556 -8.14 43.24 83.52
N ARG A 557 -7.99 44.27 82.72
CA ARG A 557 -8.46 45.65 83.01
C ARG A 557 -9.98 45.80 83.07
N ILE A 558 -10.72 44.74 82.87
CA ILE A 558 -12.20 44.72 82.81
C ILE A 558 -12.80 44.22 84.15
N CYS A 559 -11.97 43.82 85.11
CA CYS A 559 -12.41 43.42 86.44
C CYS A 559 -12.27 44.55 87.49
N ILE A 560 -12.78 45.73 87.20
CA ILE A 560 -12.96 46.80 88.19
C ILE A 560 -14.45 47.03 88.35
#